data_dd96b6ab7c1199e8bb2392ac2a581d9c
#
_entry.id   dd96b6ab7c1199e8bb2392ac2a581d9c
#
_cell.length_a   1.000
_cell.length_b   1.000
_cell.length_c   1.000
_cell.angle_alpha   90.00
_cell.angle_beta   90.00
_cell.angle_gamma   90.00
#
_symmetry.space_group_name_H-M   'P 1'
#
loop_
_entity.id
_entity.type
_entity.pdbx_description
1 polymer ?
#
loop_
_entity_poly.entity_id
_entity_poly.type
_entity_poly.pdbx_seq_one_letter_code
_entity_poly.pdbx_strand_id
1 'polypeptide(L)'
;DYETEKLSFNGRECNLNPDPAQIRNDISCLVSYLSSLNSFYGDVQQAQRDYYAFMNWYFASLFMPYLRYMANKNSYEVTLFPVVGIIYGESNGGKSTFLRMLSKLMCNAKIPLNATSDFSASNIEKLRCGCEGVPLNIDDLDKDQFRNHSGRIIKDDVWGIAEHFIN
;
A
#
# COMPACT_ATOMS: atom_id res chain seq x y z
N ASP A 1 7.58 -16.62 -0.93
CA ASP A 1 7.71 -17.88 -1.67
C ASP A 1 6.50 -18.74 -1.41
N TYR A 2 5.67 -18.94 -2.42
CA TYR A 2 4.39 -19.67 -2.30
C TYR A 2 4.58 -21.19 -2.25
N GLU A 3 5.72 -21.72 -2.69
CA GLU A 3 5.99 -23.16 -2.66
C GLU A 3 6.49 -23.60 -1.28
N THR A 4 7.22 -22.74 -0.60
CA THR A 4 7.78 -23.03 0.73
C THR A 4 6.92 -22.52 1.87
N GLU A 5 5.83 -21.79 1.59
CA GLU A 5 4.97 -21.10 2.56
C GLU A 5 5.75 -20.16 3.49
N LYS A 6 6.90 -19.66 3.02
CA LYS A 6 7.76 -18.75 3.78
C LYS A 6 7.61 -17.32 3.28
N LEU A 7 7.42 -16.42 4.21
CA LEU A 7 7.47 -14.99 3.97
C LEU A 7 8.79 -14.43 4.50
N SER A 8 9.56 -13.82 3.62
CA SER A 8 10.79 -13.14 4.02
C SER A 8 10.82 -11.72 3.48
N PHE A 9 11.40 -10.80 4.25
CA PHE A 9 11.62 -9.41 3.85
C PHE A 9 13.06 -9.01 4.16
N ASN A 10 13.79 -8.51 3.17
CA ASN A 10 15.23 -8.19 3.29
C ASN A 10 16.06 -9.33 3.90
N GLY A 11 15.81 -10.57 3.46
CA GLY A 11 16.51 -11.76 3.94
C GLY A 11 16.14 -12.19 5.37
N ARG A 12 15.15 -11.57 5.99
CA ARG A 12 14.63 -11.99 7.29
C ARG A 12 13.32 -12.75 7.11
N GLU A 13 13.28 -13.97 7.62
CA GLU A 13 12.05 -14.77 7.65
C GLU A 13 11.05 -14.15 8.65
N CYS A 14 9.82 -13.94 8.20
CA CYS A 14 8.73 -13.44 9.04
C CYS A 14 8.13 -14.60 9.85
N ASN A 15 7.90 -14.37 11.14
CA ASN A 15 7.21 -15.34 11.98
C ASN A 15 5.72 -15.35 11.62
N LEU A 16 5.25 -16.43 11.02
CA LEU A 16 3.83 -16.62 10.67
C LEU A 16 2.99 -17.16 11.84
N ASN A 17 3.64 -17.49 12.98
CA ASN A 17 3.00 -17.95 14.21
C ASN A 17 3.37 -17.04 15.39
N PRO A 18 2.96 -15.78 15.39
CA PRO A 18 3.26 -14.86 16.49
C PRO A 18 2.49 -15.23 17.76
N ASP A 19 3.02 -14.82 18.90
CA ASP A 19 2.35 -14.99 20.21
C ASP A 19 0.97 -14.29 20.21
N PRO A 20 -0.11 -14.98 20.56
CA PRO A 20 -1.46 -14.40 20.65
C PRO A 20 -1.57 -13.20 21.60
N ALA A 21 -0.74 -13.11 22.65
CA ALA A 21 -0.70 -11.97 23.54
C ALA A 21 -0.08 -10.74 22.83
N GLN A 22 0.97 -10.94 22.04
CA GLN A 22 1.58 -9.89 21.23
C GLN A 22 0.61 -9.39 20.16
N ILE A 23 -0.08 -10.28 19.45
CA ILE A 23 -1.12 -9.90 18.47
C ILE A 23 -2.18 -9.00 19.12
N ARG A 24 -2.71 -9.38 20.27
CA ARG A 24 -3.72 -8.57 20.99
C ARG A 24 -3.20 -7.19 21.34
N ASN A 25 -1.97 -7.11 21.79
CA ASN A 25 -1.34 -5.83 22.15
C ASN A 25 -1.17 -4.92 20.91
N ASP A 26 -0.70 -5.47 19.81
CA ASP A 26 -0.49 -4.76 18.54
C ASP A 26 -1.83 -4.28 17.95
N ILE A 27 -2.88 -5.12 18.00
CA ILE A 27 -4.23 -4.73 17.59
C ILE A 27 -4.76 -3.60 18.49
N SER A 28 -4.54 -3.68 19.81
CA SER A 28 -4.96 -2.62 20.74
C SER A 28 -4.26 -1.29 20.42
N CYS A 29 -2.99 -1.31 20.06
CA CYS A 29 -2.26 -0.12 19.61
C CYS A 29 -2.86 0.47 18.33
N LEU A 30 -3.19 -0.36 17.35
CA LEU A 30 -3.83 0.07 16.10
C LEU A 30 -5.22 0.68 16.35
N VAL A 31 -6.04 0.04 17.16
CA VAL A 31 -7.37 0.55 17.54
C VAL A 31 -7.25 1.88 18.27
N SER A 32 -6.29 1.99 19.19
CA SER A 32 -6.03 3.26 19.91
C SER A 32 -5.60 4.36 18.95
N TYR A 33 -4.75 4.05 17.98
CA TYR A 33 -4.36 5.02 16.95
C TYR A 33 -5.56 5.50 16.13
N LEU A 34 -6.40 4.59 15.61
CA LEU A 34 -7.59 4.96 14.84
C LEU A 34 -8.60 5.74 15.69
N SER A 35 -8.73 5.40 16.98
CA SER A 35 -9.59 6.11 17.93
C SER A 35 -9.05 7.51 18.29
N SER A 36 -7.75 7.74 18.19
CA SER A 36 -7.14 9.06 18.44
C SER A 36 -7.43 10.08 17.34
N LEU A 37 -8.01 9.68 16.22
CA LEU A 37 -8.43 10.56 15.13
C LEU A 37 -9.67 11.42 15.48
N ASN A 38 -9.94 11.64 16.76
CA ASN A 38 -11.09 12.40 17.26
C ASN A 38 -11.00 13.92 17.03
N SER A 39 -9.84 14.40 16.60
CA SER A 39 -9.58 15.86 16.38
C SER A 39 -9.78 16.30 14.93
N PHE A 40 -10.35 15.47 14.08
CA PHE A 40 -10.64 15.86 12.70
C PHE A 40 -11.85 16.80 12.63
N TYR A 41 -11.73 17.79 11.78
CA TYR A 41 -12.88 18.60 11.38
C TYR A 41 -13.76 17.79 10.43
N GLY A 42 -15.05 17.64 10.75
CA GLY A 42 -16.01 16.92 9.93
C GLY A 42 -16.52 15.61 10.55
N ASP A 43 -16.91 14.67 9.74
CA ASP A 43 -17.41 13.37 10.20
C ASP A 43 -16.24 12.45 10.61
N VAL A 44 -15.96 12.45 11.91
CA VAL A 44 -14.91 11.61 12.53
C VAL A 44 -15.13 10.12 12.28
N GLN A 45 -16.37 9.66 12.34
CA GLN A 45 -16.68 8.24 12.13
C GLN A 45 -16.41 7.83 10.68
N GLN A 46 -16.75 8.69 9.73
CA GLN A 46 -16.44 8.43 8.33
C GLN A 46 -14.93 8.41 8.10
N ALA A 47 -14.20 9.39 8.65
CA ALA A 47 -12.74 9.42 8.56
C ALA A 47 -12.10 8.13 9.14
N GLN A 48 -12.55 7.68 10.29
CA GLN A 48 -12.06 6.42 10.90
C GLN A 48 -12.33 5.21 10.01
N ARG A 49 -13.52 5.12 9.41
CA ARG A 49 -13.85 4.04 8.45
C ARG A 49 -12.95 4.08 7.22
N ASP A 50 -12.70 5.27 6.68
CA ASP A 50 -11.87 5.45 5.48
C ASP A 50 -10.41 5.08 5.75
N TYR A 51 -9.86 5.49 6.89
CA TYR A 51 -8.51 5.10 7.32
C TYR A 51 -8.41 3.59 7.54
N TYR A 52 -9.41 2.98 8.16
CA TYR A 52 -9.45 1.53 8.35
C TYR A 52 -9.55 0.78 7.02
N ALA A 53 -10.40 1.22 6.11
CA ALA A 53 -10.52 0.63 4.78
C ALA A 53 -9.22 0.74 3.98
N PHE A 54 -8.58 1.92 4.02
CA PHE A 54 -7.29 2.13 3.37
C PHE A 54 -6.18 1.25 3.98
N MET A 55 -6.14 1.12 5.29
CA MET A 55 -5.20 0.24 5.98
C MET A 55 -5.35 -1.21 5.53
N ASN A 56 -6.58 -1.73 5.48
CA ASN A 56 -6.84 -3.09 5.00
C ASN A 56 -6.41 -3.28 3.55
N TRP A 57 -6.73 -2.32 2.68
CA TRP A 57 -6.27 -2.34 1.30
C TRP A 57 -4.73 -2.29 1.21
N TYR A 58 -4.08 -1.47 2.03
CA TYR A 58 -2.63 -1.33 2.05
C TYR A 58 -1.94 -2.67 2.40
N PHE A 59 -2.41 -3.37 3.42
CA PHE A 59 -1.88 -4.69 3.76
C PHE A 59 -2.21 -5.75 2.69
N ALA A 60 -3.40 -5.71 2.12
CA ALA A 60 -3.77 -6.62 1.02
C ALA A 60 -2.97 -6.36 -0.26
N SER A 61 -2.39 -5.16 -0.44
CA SER A 61 -1.66 -4.78 -1.64
C SER A 61 -0.41 -5.64 -1.91
N LEU A 62 0.18 -6.24 -0.88
CA LEU A 62 1.25 -7.24 -1.04
C LEU A 62 0.85 -8.43 -1.92
N PHE A 63 -0.41 -8.80 -1.87
CA PHE A 63 -0.95 -9.94 -2.62
C PHE A 63 -1.54 -9.53 -3.98
N MET A 64 -1.70 -8.23 -4.24
CA MET A 64 -2.34 -7.74 -5.46
C MET A 64 -1.66 -8.21 -6.75
N PRO A 65 -0.32 -8.21 -6.88
CA PRO A 65 0.33 -8.73 -8.08
C PRO A 65 -0.05 -10.19 -8.35
N TYR A 66 -0.04 -11.01 -7.32
CA TYR A 66 -0.41 -12.42 -7.43
C TYR A 66 -1.90 -12.61 -7.74
N LEU A 67 -2.78 -11.89 -7.05
CA LEU A 67 -4.23 -11.95 -7.28
C LEU A 67 -4.58 -11.53 -8.71
N ARG A 68 -3.93 -10.49 -9.23
CA ARG A 68 -4.12 -10.03 -10.61
C ARG A 68 -3.60 -11.05 -11.63
N TYR A 69 -2.45 -11.65 -11.36
CA TYR A 69 -1.94 -12.75 -12.18
C TYR A 69 -2.92 -13.92 -12.23
N MET A 70 -3.41 -14.36 -11.07
CA MET A 70 -4.39 -15.44 -10.99
C MET A 70 -5.71 -15.10 -11.65
N ALA A 71 -6.19 -13.86 -11.52
CA ALA A 71 -7.37 -13.39 -12.21
C ALA A 71 -7.19 -13.45 -13.72
N ASN A 72 -6.08 -12.93 -14.25
CA ASN A 72 -5.78 -12.98 -15.67
C ASN A 72 -5.68 -14.43 -16.19
N LYS A 73 -4.97 -15.29 -15.47
CA LYS A 73 -4.80 -16.71 -15.81
C LYS A 73 -6.14 -17.43 -15.89
N ASN A 74 -7.10 -17.06 -15.05
CA ASN A 74 -8.42 -17.70 -15.00
C ASN A 74 -9.50 -16.89 -15.76
N SER A 75 -9.10 -15.92 -16.57
CA SER A 75 -10.01 -15.08 -17.36
C SER A 75 -11.01 -14.27 -16.52
N TYR A 76 -10.64 -13.92 -15.29
CA TYR A 76 -11.39 -12.98 -14.45
C TYR A 76 -10.98 -11.54 -14.72
N GLU A 77 -11.85 -10.61 -14.35
CA GLU A 77 -11.60 -9.19 -14.50
C GLU A 77 -10.53 -8.71 -13.51
N VAL A 78 -9.40 -8.25 -14.04
CA VAL A 78 -8.23 -7.81 -13.26
C VAL A 78 -8.48 -6.48 -12.53
N THR A 79 -9.38 -5.65 -13.07
CA THR A 79 -9.75 -4.34 -12.50
C THR A 79 -10.43 -4.44 -11.12
N LEU A 80 -10.93 -5.61 -10.75
CA LEU A 80 -11.45 -5.87 -9.39
C LEU A 80 -10.39 -5.74 -8.29
N PHE A 81 -9.10 -5.77 -8.66
CA PHE A 81 -7.98 -5.68 -7.73
C PHE A 81 -7.22 -4.35 -7.94
N PRO A 82 -7.67 -3.24 -7.30
CA PRO A 82 -7.06 -1.93 -7.50
C PRO A 82 -5.63 -1.89 -6.94
N VAL A 83 -4.70 -1.40 -7.76
CA VAL A 83 -3.28 -1.28 -7.39
C VAL A 83 -2.88 0.14 -6.98
N VAL A 84 -3.78 1.11 -7.10
CA VAL A 84 -3.53 2.50 -6.74
C VAL A 84 -4.51 2.92 -5.65
N GLY A 85 -3.99 3.44 -4.54
CA GLY A 85 -4.74 4.08 -3.47
C GLY A 85 -4.35 5.56 -3.34
N ILE A 86 -5.31 6.42 -3.11
CA ILE A 86 -5.08 7.86 -2.95
C ILE A 86 -5.62 8.30 -1.60
N ILE A 87 -4.76 8.93 -0.78
CA ILE A 87 -5.17 9.62 0.43
C ILE A 87 -5.18 11.11 0.14
N TYR A 88 -6.36 11.71 0.23
CA TYR A 88 -6.56 13.13 0.03
C TYR A 88 -6.98 13.81 1.34
N GLY A 89 -6.54 15.03 1.55
CA GLY A 89 -6.91 15.83 2.72
C GLY A 89 -5.97 17.02 2.91
N GLU A 90 -6.31 17.89 3.87
CA GLU A 90 -5.53 19.08 4.17
C GLU A 90 -4.09 18.77 4.60
N SER A 91 -3.20 19.74 4.39
CA SER A 91 -1.82 19.66 4.87
C SER A 91 -1.80 19.49 6.39
N ASN A 92 -0.79 18.79 6.89
CA ASN A 92 -0.63 18.45 8.31
C ASN A 92 -1.73 17.54 8.91
N GLY A 93 -2.60 16.95 8.08
CA GLY A 93 -3.61 15.98 8.51
C GLY A 93 -3.07 14.59 8.86
N GLY A 94 -1.76 14.41 9.02
CA GLY A 94 -1.17 13.13 9.44
C GLY A 94 -1.03 12.07 8.35
N LYS A 95 -1.34 12.37 7.08
CA LYS A 95 -1.30 11.41 5.96
C LYS A 95 0.06 10.72 5.81
N SER A 96 1.14 11.49 5.76
CA SER A 96 2.51 10.97 5.64
C SER A 96 2.91 10.14 6.86
N THR A 97 2.47 10.52 8.05
CA THR A 97 2.69 9.76 9.28
C THR A 97 1.97 8.43 9.22
N PHE A 98 0.73 8.41 8.73
CA PHE A 98 -0.05 7.20 8.53
C PHE A 98 0.62 6.24 7.53
N LEU A 99 1.05 6.72 6.37
CA LEU A 99 1.76 5.91 5.38
C LEU A 99 3.06 5.33 5.93
N ARG A 100 3.85 6.12 6.67
CA ARG A 100 5.09 5.63 7.32
C ARG A 100 4.79 4.57 8.37
N MET A 101 3.70 4.73 9.13
CA MET A 101 3.25 3.74 10.10
C MET A 101 2.86 2.43 9.41
N LEU A 102 2.03 2.49 8.35
CA LEU A 102 1.63 1.31 7.59
C LEU A 102 2.83 0.58 6.99
N SER A 103 3.76 1.30 6.37
CA SER A 103 5.00 0.73 5.83
C SER A 103 5.83 0.03 6.91
N LYS A 104 5.95 0.66 8.08
CA LYS A 104 6.68 0.07 9.20
C LYS A 104 6.00 -1.18 9.74
N LEU A 105 4.68 -1.18 9.86
CA LEU A 105 3.90 -2.34 10.32
C LEU A 105 4.01 -3.51 9.33
N MET A 106 3.92 -3.20 8.02
CA MET A 106 3.97 -4.22 6.97
C MET A 106 5.36 -4.87 6.86
N CYS A 107 6.42 -4.06 6.88
CA CYS A 107 7.76 -4.50 6.49
C CYS A 107 8.74 -4.53 7.67
N ASN A 108 8.33 -4.13 8.86
CA ASN A 108 9.20 -3.89 10.02
C ASN A 108 10.44 -3.04 9.69
N ALA A 109 10.31 -2.15 8.71
CA ALA A 109 11.37 -1.30 8.21
C ALA A 109 10.85 0.12 7.94
N LYS A 110 11.74 1.10 7.97
CA LYS A 110 11.44 2.45 7.49
C LYS A 110 11.56 2.44 5.97
N ILE A 111 10.43 2.48 5.30
CA ILE A 111 10.40 2.68 3.85
C ILE A 111 10.29 4.20 3.61
N PRO A 112 11.21 4.79 2.84
CA PRO A 112 11.12 6.21 2.51
C PRO A 112 9.86 6.50 1.70
N LEU A 113 9.28 7.66 1.90
CA LEU A 113 8.28 8.19 0.99
C LEU A 113 8.99 8.82 -0.20
N ASN A 114 8.54 8.51 -1.40
CA ASN A 114 9.10 9.07 -2.62
C ASN A 114 8.60 10.51 -2.81
N ALA A 115 9.40 11.33 -3.44
CA ALA A 115 9.05 12.71 -3.71
C ALA A 115 8.02 12.82 -4.85
N THR A 116 7.33 13.95 -4.91
CA THR A 116 6.39 14.25 -5.99
C THR A 116 7.07 14.22 -7.38
N SER A 117 8.37 14.57 -7.47
CA SER A 117 9.16 14.49 -8.69
C SER A 117 9.31 13.07 -9.25
N ASP A 118 9.13 12.06 -8.41
CA ASP A 118 9.21 10.64 -8.80
C ASP A 118 7.91 10.16 -9.45
N PHE A 119 6.84 10.96 -9.37
CA PHE A 119 5.55 10.62 -9.97
C PHE A 119 5.55 10.89 -11.47
N SER A 120 6.26 10.06 -12.21
CA SER A 120 6.23 10.00 -13.68
C SER A 120 6.17 8.54 -14.11
N ALA A 121 5.59 8.26 -15.28
CA ALA A 121 5.42 6.88 -15.74
C ALA A 121 6.74 6.10 -15.77
N SER A 122 7.82 6.71 -16.27
CA SER A 122 9.13 6.06 -16.34
C SER A 122 9.78 5.82 -14.99
N ASN A 123 9.59 6.72 -14.02
CA ASN A 123 10.15 6.55 -12.68
C ASN A 123 9.33 5.54 -11.87
N ILE A 124 8.01 5.61 -11.94
CA ILE A 124 7.12 4.63 -11.28
C ILE A 124 7.42 3.23 -11.78
N GLU A 125 7.60 3.04 -13.08
CA GLU A 125 7.98 1.74 -13.64
C GLU A 125 9.30 1.22 -13.07
N LYS A 126 10.35 2.06 -13.04
CA LYS A 126 11.65 1.70 -12.44
C LYS A 126 11.55 1.35 -10.95
N LEU A 127 10.83 2.18 -10.18
CA LEU A 127 10.65 1.97 -8.75
C LEU A 127 9.86 0.68 -8.49
N ARG A 128 8.85 0.41 -9.31
CA ARG A 128 8.02 -0.78 -9.21
C ARG A 128 8.80 -2.08 -9.43
N CYS A 129 9.71 -2.09 -10.40
CA CYS A 129 10.58 -3.24 -10.64
C CYS A 129 11.47 -3.59 -9.42
N GLY A 130 11.77 -2.61 -8.56
CA GLY A 130 12.56 -2.84 -7.34
C GLY A 130 11.75 -3.14 -6.08
N CYS A 131 10.41 -3.00 -6.13
CA CYS A 131 9.59 -3.10 -4.92
C CYS A 131 8.99 -4.49 -4.65
N GLU A 132 9.05 -5.41 -5.60
CA GLU A 132 8.59 -6.81 -5.45
C GLU A 132 7.24 -6.96 -4.72
N GLY A 133 6.27 -6.10 -5.03
CA GLY A 133 4.93 -6.10 -4.41
C GLY A 133 4.78 -5.23 -3.16
N VAL A 134 5.86 -4.66 -2.62
CA VAL A 134 5.76 -3.67 -1.54
C VAL A 134 5.15 -2.38 -2.08
N PRO A 135 4.19 -1.76 -1.37
CA PRO A 135 3.57 -0.53 -1.83
C PRO A 135 4.56 0.62 -2.02
N LEU A 136 4.49 1.23 -3.17
CA LEU A 136 5.24 2.44 -3.49
C LEU A 136 4.48 3.66 -2.98
N ASN A 137 5.02 4.35 -2.00
CA ASN A 137 4.40 5.53 -1.40
C ASN A 137 4.96 6.80 -2.01
N ILE A 138 4.10 7.63 -2.60
CA ILE A 138 4.44 8.97 -3.08
C ILE A 138 3.79 9.99 -2.14
N ASP A 139 4.59 10.90 -1.61
CA ASP A 139 4.13 11.93 -0.66
C ASP A 139 4.06 13.30 -1.33
N ASP A 140 3.19 14.15 -0.81
CA ASP A 140 3.01 15.54 -1.24
C ASP A 140 2.77 15.72 -2.76
N LEU A 141 2.03 14.79 -3.35
CA LEU A 141 1.70 14.83 -4.76
C LEU A 141 0.83 16.05 -5.09
N ASP A 142 1.36 16.98 -5.86
CA ASP A 142 0.63 18.16 -6.28
C ASP A 142 -0.39 17.87 -7.41
N LYS A 143 -1.33 18.80 -7.59
CA LYS A 143 -2.42 18.64 -8.57
C LYS A 143 -1.93 18.56 -10.00
N ASP A 144 -0.88 19.29 -10.34
CA ASP A 144 -0.37 19.36 -11.71
C ASP A 144 0.38 18.06 -12.06
N GLN A 145 1.21 17.56 -11.16
CA GLN A 145 1.88 16.27 -11.30
C GLN A 145 0.86 15.14 -11.43
N PHE A 146 -0.14 15.12 -10.55
CA PHE A 146 -1.20 14.12 -10.63
C PHE A 146 -1.95 14.20 -11.97
N ARG A 147 -2.39 15.38 -12.38
CA ARG A 147 -3.13 15.60 -13.63
C ARG A 147 -2.32 15.17 -14.87
N ASN A 148 -1.03 15.48 -14.89
CA ASN A 148 -0.19 15.23 -16.05
C ASN A 148 0.21 13.75 -16.21
N HIS A 149 0.32 13.01 -15.11
CA HIS A 149 0.92 11.68 -15.12
C HIS A 149 -0.03 10.55 -14.70
N SER A 150 -1.08 10.83 -13.91
CA SER A 150 -1.97 9.79 -13.35
C SER A 150 -2.65 8.94 -14.43
N GLY A 151 -3.14 9.58 -15.49
CA GLY A 151 -3.86 8.87 -16.55
C GLY A 151 -3.02 7.79 -17.22
N ARG A 152 -1.71 8.05 -17.42
CA ARG A 152 -0.79 7.08 -17.98
C ARG A 152 -0.39 6.03 -16.96
N ILE A 153 0.00 6.44 -15.77
CA ILE A 153 0.42 5.53 -14.68
C ILE A 153 -0.69 4.53 -14.35
N ILE A 154 -1.92 5.03 -14.15
CA ILE A 154 -3.05 4.17 -13.78
C ILE A 154 -3.43 3.22 -14.92
N LYS A 155 -3.38 3.67 -16.18
CA LYS A 155 -3.68 2.81 -17.33
C LYS A 155 -2.60 1.76 -17.55
N ASP A 156 -1.33 2.17 -17.52
CA ASP A 156 -0.21 1.25 -17.74
C ASP A 156 -0.13 0.22 -16.61
N ASP A 157 -0.47 0.60 -15.37
CA ASP A 157 -0.54 -0.33 -14.27
C ASP A 157 -1.70 -1.31 -14.33
N VAL A 158 -2.81 -0.89 -14.89
CA VAL A 158 -3.91 -1.83 -15.16
C VAL A 158 -3.47 -2.92 -16.14
N TRP A 159 -2.61 -2.57 -17.08
CA TRP A 159 -2.14 -3.46 -18.15
C TRP A 159 -0.81 -4.13 -17.85
N GLY A 160 0.03 -3.52 -17.04
CA GLY A 160 1.32 -4.04 -16.61
C GLY A 160 1.17 -5.21 -15.64
N ILE A 161 0.39 -6.20 -16.04
CA ILE A 161 0.26 -7.43 -15.32
C ILE A 161 1.58 -8.15 -15.46
N ALA A 162 2.37 -8.10 -14.44
CA ALA A 162 3.09 -9.20 -13.84
C ALA A 162 3.67 -10.31 -14.75
N GLU A 163 3.94 -10.04 -16.01
CA GLU A 163 4.82 -10.92 -16.76
C GLU A 163 6.24 -10.94 -16.15
N HIS A 164 6.58 -9.92 -15.37
CA HIS A 164 7.88 -9.79 -14.71
C HIS A 164 7.97 -10.43 -13.31
N PHE A 165 6.87 -10.92 -12.76
CA PHE A 165 6.85 -11.53 -11.42
C PHE A 165 6.96 -13.05 -11.42
N ILE A 166 7.22 -13.67 -12.57
CA ILE A 166 7.19 -15.14 -12.74
C ILE A 166 8.49 -15.68 -13.37
N ASN A 167 9.59 -15.06 -13.11
CA ASN A 167 10.89 -15.65 -13.43
C ASN A 167 11.71 -15.88 -12.18
#